data_94c3a18a67d03a7c63bb5c474eb3b7a0
#
_entry.id   94c3a18a67d03a7c63bb5c474eb3b7a0
#
_cell.length_a   1.000
_cell.length_b   1.000
_cell.length_c   1.000
_cell.angle_alpha   90.00
_cell.angle_beta   90.00
_cell.angle_gamma   90.00
#
_symmetry.space_group_name_H-M   'P 1'
#
loop_
_entity.id
_entity.type
_entity.pdbx_description
1 polymer ?
#
loop_
_entity_poly.entity_id
_entity_poly.type
_entity_poly.pdbx_seq_one_letter_code
_entity_poly.pdbx_strand_id
1 'polypeptide(L)'
;MDYSKQIQDIAAKLFADGKIDVFVGYRMNGFDDNQVPVVITDPKEVSTLVFTEKSVFNLSNYLKADHTRNKRAGLVVKGCDSRSLNLLLTESQVKRDRLYIIGIACEGVVDDKGQKMQNCIECIVPDAVVYDEMLGNPHGRKDYIVNADIKALAEKGLVERREYFEEIFENCIRCNACRHSCPLCYCAKCCIDQETASLYNGSNTASSAFHALMTWSLHLAGRCVDCRNCEKACPSHLPLHLLHKQNEKVIFENFQNHLAGVEEGERGAFYK
;
A
#
# COMPACT_ATOMS: atom_id res chain seq x y z
N MET A 1 17.38 -9.06 -5.80
CA MET A 1 17.01 -7.68 -6.22
C MET A 1 17.72 -6.70 -5.30
N ASP A 2 18.71 -5.94 -5.82
CA ASP A 2 19.37 -4.85 -5.08
C ASP A 2 19.61 -3.67 -6.05
N TYR A 3 18.93 -2.55 -5.79
CA TYR A 3 19.03 -1.32 -6.57
C TYR A 3 19.56 -0.14 -5.74
N SER A 4 20.09 -0.41 -4.54
CA SER A 4 20.50 0.62 -3.58
C SER A 4 21.43 1.65 -4.20
N LYS A 5 22.49 1.21 -4.87
CA LYS A 5 23.48 2.13 -5.47
C LYS A 5 22.89 2.99 -6.59
N GLN A 6 22.08 2.40 -7.48
CA GLN A 6 21.44 3.14 -8.58
C GLN A 6 20.48 4.21 -8.04
N ILE A 7 19.68 3.88 -7.02
CA ILE A 7 18.76 4.82 -6.37
C ILE A 7 19.54 5.95 -5.68
N GLN A 8 20.65 5.65 -5.00
CA GLN A 8 21.52 6.66 -4.40
C GLN A 8 22.05 7.63 -5.46
N ASP A 9 22.56 7.13 -6.59
CA ASP A 9 23.15 7.95 -7.64
C ASP A 9 22.09 8.86 -8.29
N ILE A 10 20.89 8.34 -8.56
CA ILE A 10 19.76 9.12 -9.10
C ILE A 10 19.32 10.18 -8.08
N ALA A 11 19.10 9.80 -6.82
CA ALA A 11 18.67 10.72 -5.77
C ALA A 11 19.69 11.86 -5.55
N ALA A 12 20.99 11.54 -5.50
CA ALA A 12 22.05 12.54 -5.37
C ALA A 12 22.03 13.55 -6.52
N LYS A 13 21.86 13.07 -7.77
CA LYS A 13 21.73 13.92 -8.95
C LYS A 13 20.49 14.82 -8.88
N LEU A 14 19.35 14.28 -8.47
CA LEU A 14 18.10 15.04 -8.37
C LEU A 14 18.20 16.18 -7.35
N PHE A 15 18.86 15.94 -6.21
CA PHE A 15 19.14 17.00 -5.21
C PHE A 15 20.14 18.03 -5.77
N ALA A 16 21.22 17.60 -6.41
CA ALA A 16 22.23 18.49 -6.98
C ALA A 16 21.64 19.40 -8.08
N ASP A 17 20.76 18.84 -8.92
CA ASP A 17 20.04 19.59 -9.98
C ASP A 17 18.91 20.47 -9.43
N GLY A 18 18.64 20.45 -8.12
CA GLY A 18 17.54 21.17 -7.49
C GLY A 18 16.14 20.72 -7.99
N LYS A 19 16.00 19.47 -8.46
CA LYS A 19 14.74 18.93 -8.96
C LYS A 19 13.81 18.47 -7.85
N ILE A 20 14.35 18.07 -6.71
CA ILE A 20 13.60 17.59 -5.54
C ILE A 20 14.03 18.33 -4.28
N ASP A 21 13.10 18.42 -3.34
CA ASP A 21 13.32 18.97 -1.99
C ASP A 21 13.43 17.85 -0.96
N VAL A 22 12.86 16.67 -1.27
CA VAL A 22 12.87 15.49 -0.40
C VAL A 22 12.95 14.23 -1.25
N PHE A 23 13.48 13.14 -0.66
CA PHE A 23 13.43 11.80 -1.28
C PHE A 23 12.80 10.79 -0.33
N VAL A 24 11.81 10.05 -0.81
CA VAL A 24 11.12 8.98 -0.06
C VAL A 24 11.68 7.63 -0.51
N GLY A 25 12.32 6.93 0.39
CA GLY A 25 12.99 5.66 0.13
C GLY A 25 12.99 4.75 1.35
N TYR A 26 13.96 3.85 1.41
CA TYR A 26 14.19 2.98 2.56
C TYR A 26 15.60 3.17 3.10
N ARG A 27 15.77 2.89 4.39
CA ARG A 27 17.08 2.74 5.04
C ARG A 27 17.06 1.54 5.97
N MET A 28 18.22 1.07 6.40
CA MET A 28 18.30 0.10 7.48
C MET A 28 17.76 0.68 8.77
N ASN A 29 17.01 -0.11 9.56
CA ASN A 29 16.44 0.39 10.82
C ASN A 29 17.51 0.56 11.95
N GLY A 30 18.70 0.00 11.75
CA GLY A 30 19.83 0.09 12.69
C GLY A 30 19.80 -0.91 13.85
N PHE A 31 18.76 -1.73 13.99
CA PHE A 31 18.63 -2.74 15.05
C PHE A 31 18.67 -4.16 14.51
N ASP A 32 18.18 -4.37 13.30
CA ASP A 32 18.14 -5.65 12.60
C ASP A 32 18.32 -5.43 11.09
N ASP A 33 18.17 -6.48 10.30
CA ASP A 33 18.29 -6.42 8.84
C ASP A 33 17.03 -5.88 8.13
N ASN A 34 16.06 -5.32 8.88
CA ASN A 34 14.84 -4.79 8.30
C ASN A 34 15.06 -3.41 7.71
N GLN A 35 14.35 -3.14 6.62
CA GLN A 35 14.37 -1.85 5.94
C GLN A 35 13.09 -1.09 6.27
N VAL A 36 13.27 0.14 6.69
CA VAL A 36 12.17 1.05 7.08
C VAL A 36 12.09 2.23 6.13
N PRO A 37 10.89 2.74 5.89
CA PRO A 37 10.71 3.96 5.12
C PRO A 37 11.42 5.15 5.73
N VAL A 38 12.02 5.99 4.87
CA VAL A 38 12.68 7.22 5.26
C VAL A 38 12.30 8.35 4.32
N VAL A 39 12.22 9.56 4.86
CA VAL A 39 12.13 10.80 4.08
C VAL A 39 13.43 11.57 4.28
N ILE A 40 14.25 11.61 3.25
CA ILE A 40 15.53 12.32 3.23
C ILE A 40 15.30 13.77 2.79
N THR A 41 15.80 14.72 3.56
CA THR A 41 15.78 16.15 3.26
C THR A 41 17.18 16.73 3.14
N ASP A 42 18.19 16.09 3.74
CA ASP A 42 19.61 16.46 3.60
C ASP A 42 20.26 15.56 2.53
N PRO A 43 20.79 16.12 1.43
CA PRO A 43 21.48 15.35 0.40
C PRO A 43 22.64 14.47 0.91
N LYS A 44 23.23 14.80 2.06
CA LYS A 44 24.30 14.02 2.67
C LYS A 44 23.85 12.64 3.16
N GLU A 45 22.55 12.49 3.43
CA GLU A 45 21.96 11.22 3.90
C GLU A 45 21.61 10.27 2.76
N VAL A 46 21.73 10.68 1.49
CA VAL A 46 21.39 9.85 0.32
C VAL A 46 22.14 8.52 0.32
N SER A 47 23.37 8.48 0.84
CA SER A 47 24.17 7.25 0.97
C SER A 47 23.57 6.21 1.92
N THR A 48 22.58 6.59 2.75
CA THR A 48 21.87 5.66 3.66
C THR A 48 20.72 4.93 2.98
N LEU A 49 20.35 5.34 1.77
CA LEU A 49 19.27 4.69 1.00
C LEU A 49 19.64 3.26 0.66
N VAL A 50 18.69 2.37 0.87
CA VAL A 50 18.78 0.95 0.48
C VAL A 50 17.50 0.53 -0.23
N PHE A 51 17.60 -0.44 -1.14
CA PHE A 51 16.43 -1.07 -1.77
C PHE A 51 16.75 -2.50 -2.17
N THR A 52 16.15 -3.45 -1.45
CA THR A 52 16.30 -4.89 -1.72
C THR A 52 14.93 -5.59 -1.63
N GLU A 53 14.92 -6.91 -1.67
CA GLU A 53 13.71 -7.71 -1.42
C GLU A 53 13.11 -7.53 -0.02
N LYS A 54 13.84 -6.91 0.92
CA LYS A 54 13.35 -6.55 2.26
C LYS A 54 12.64 -5.18 2.31
N SER A 55 12.53 -4.47 1.19
CA SER A 55 11.83 -3.17 1.06
C SER A 55 10.31 -3.37 0.98
N VAL A 56 9.69 -3.80 2.07
CA VAL A 56 8.32 -4.35 2.08
C VAL A 56 7.19 -3.32 2.12
N PHE A 57 7.42 -2.09 2.63
CA PHE A 57 6.37 -1.10 2.83
C PHE A 57 5.95 -0.42 1.52
N ASN A 58 4.73 0.14 1.48
CA ASN A 58 4.28 0.98 0.38
C ASN A 58 4.64 2.44 0.66
N LEU A 59 5.53 3.00 -0.15
CA LEU A 59 6.08 4.35 0.06
C LEU A 59 5.11 5.47 -0.33
N SER A 60 4.11 5.21 -1.16
CA SER A 60 3.12 6.24 -1.56
C SER A 60 2.38 6.82 -0.35
N ASN A 61 2.31 6.07 0.76
CA ASN A 61 1.73 6.54 2.02
C ASN A 61 2.40 7.80 2.56
N TYR A 62 3.71 7.96 2.33
CA TYR A 62 4.52 9.06 2.88
C TYR A 62 4.36 10.38 2.12
N LEU A 63 3.75 10.36 0.93
CA LEU A 63 3.44 11.58 0.15
C LEU A 63 2.29 12.39 0.75
N LYS A 64 1.50 11.80 1.65
CA LYS A 64 0.38 12.46 2.33
C LYS A 64 0.80 13.25 3.58
N ALA A 65 1.99 12.97 4.09
CA ALA A 65 2.50 13.58 5.31
C ALA A 65 2.79 15.09 5.10
N ASP A 66 2.55 15.90 6.12
CA ASP A 66 2.67 17.37 6.03
C ASP A 66 4.07 17.82 5.58
N HIS A 67 5.11 17.07 5.97
CA HIS A 67 6.49 17.37 5.60
C HIS A 67 6.86 17.01 4.15
N THR A 68 5.98 16.31 3.40
CA THR A 68 6.18 15.94 1.99
C THR A 68 5.12 16.50 1.05
N ARG A 69 3.89 16.68 1.53
CA ARG A 69 2.68 16.99 0.73
C ARG A 69 2.84 18.13 -0.27
N ASN A 70 3.59 19.19 0.08
CA ASN A 70 3.76 20.39 -0.74
C ASN A 70 5.17 20.54 -1.32
N LYS A 71 6.02 19.53 -1.19
CA LYS A 71 7.41 19.56 -1.68
C LYS A 71 7.52 18.81 -3.02
N ARG A 72 8.60 19.12 -3.75
CA ARG A 72 9.01 18.32 -4.89
C ARG A 72 9.69 17.07 -4.33
N ALA A 73 9.14 15.90 -4.59
CA ALA A 73 9.58 14.66 -4.00
C ALA A 73 10.11 13.69 -5.04
N GLY A 74 11.28 13.13 -4.79
CA GLY A 74 11.75 11.89 -5.44
C GLY A 74 11.21 10.70 -4.65
N LEU A 75 10.84 9.61 -5.31
CA LEU A 75 10.47 8.37 -4.63
C LEU A 75 10.74 7.15 -5.48
N VAL A 76 10.99 6.02 -4.81
CA VAL A 76 11.09 4.71 -5.44
C VAL A 76 9.77 3.94 -5.26
N VAL A 77 9.27 3.31 -6.32
CA VAL A 77 7.97 2.62 -6.33
C VAL A 77 8.05 1.24 -6.95
N LYS A 78 7.52 0.23 -6.27
CA LYS A 78 7.20 -1.09 -6.80
C LYS A 78 5.85 -1.04 -7.54
N GLY A 79 5.43 -2.12 -8.18
CA GLY A 79 4.14 -2.21 -8.84
C GLY A 79 2.97 -1.80 -7.95
N CYS A 80 2.87 -2.34 -6.73
CA CYS A 80 1.82 -1.98 -5.77
C CYS A 80 1.92 -0.54 -5.26
N ASP A 81 3.14 0.01 -5.09
CA ASP A 81 3.35 1.41 -4.71
C ASP A 81 2.87 2.35 -5.83
N SER A 82 3.27 2.05 -7.09
CA SER A 82 2.91 2.87 -8.24
C SER A 82 1.42 2.84 -8.55
N ARG A 83 0.74 1.70 -8.33
CA ARG A 83 -0.72 1.59 -8.43
C ARG A 83 -1.43 2.49 -7.42
N SER A 84 -1.00 2.49 -6.16
CA SER A 84 -1.56 3.41 -5.16
C SER A 84 -1.22 4.86 -5.46
N LEU A 85 -0.02 5.14 -5.97
CA LEU A 85 0.37 6.47 -6.42
C LEU A 85 -0.50 6.97 -7.58
N ASN A 86 -0.77 6.11 -8.57
CA ASN A 86 -1.64 6.43 -9.70
C ASN A 86 -3.05 6.82 -9.23
N LEU A 87 -3.63 6.11 -8.26
CA LEU A 87 -4.90 6.49 -7.64
C LEU A 87 -4.81 7.83 -6.91
N LEU A 88 -3.74 8.08 -6.15
CA LEU A 88 -3.55 9.38 -5.47
C LEU A 88 -3.43 10.54 -6.47
N LEU A 89 -2.81 10.33 -7.62
CA LEU A 89 -2.74 11.31 -8.71
C LEU A 89 -4.13 11.57 -9.31
N THR A 90 -4.85 10.51 -9.66
CA THR A 90 -6.20 10.60 -10.24
C THR A 90 -7.20 11.28 -9.28
N GLU A 91 -7.08 10.99 -7.98
CA GLU A 91 -7.90 11.58 -6.93
C GLU A 91 -7.38 12.96 -6.46
N SER A 92 -6.40 13.53 -7.16
CA SER A 92 -5.82 14.86 -6.89
C SER A 92 -5.25 15.02 -5.46
N GLN A 93 -4.83 13.93 -4.83
CA GLN A 93 -4.20 13.99 -3.50
C GLN A 93 -2.74 14.36 -3.58
N VAL A 94 -2.08 14.08 -4.70
CA VAL A 94 -0.72 14.49 -5.02
C VAL A 94 -0.66 15.05 -6.44
N LYS A 95 0.35 15.88 -6.75
CA LYS A 95 0.53 16.50 -8.04
C LYS A 95 1.68 15.86 -8.79
N ARG A 96 1.45 15.41 -10.03
CA ARG A 96 2.45 14.72 -10.88
C ARG A 96 3.67 15.58 -11.18
N ASP A 97 3.47 16.88 -11.39
CA ASP A 97 4.51 17.86 -11.70
C ASP A 97 5.52 18.10 -10.55
N ARG A 98 5.19 17.61 -9.35
CA ARG A 98 6.07 17.68 -8.16
C ARG A 98 6.79 16.38 -7.84
N LEU A 99 6.64 15.36 -8.68
CA LEU A 99 7.18 14.04 -8.41
C LEU A 99 8.25 13.67 -9.43
N TYR A 100 9.33 13.05 -8.94
CA TYR A 100 10.23 12.24 -9.74
C TYR A 100 10.16 10.81 -9.26
N ILE A 101 9.73 9.90 -10.11
CA ILE A 101 9.33 8.54 -9.74
C ILE A 101 10.31 7.54 -10.34
N ILE A 102 11.02 6.82 -9.47
CA ILE A 102 11.88 5.69 -9.86
C ILE A 102 11.03 4.42 -9.76
N GLY A 103 10.62 3.88 -10.90
CA GLY A 103 9.89 2.63 -10.98
C GLY A 103 10.81 1.42 -10.83
N ILE A 104 10.31 0.36 -10.21
CA ILE A 104 11.02 -0.91 -10.07
C ILE A 104 10.26 -1.99 -10.82
N ALA A 105 10.98 -2.77 -11.65
CA ALA A 105 10.55 -4.07 -12.11
C ALA A 105 10.69 -5.06 -10.93
N CYS A 106 9.60 -5.28 -10.20
CA CYS A 106 9.64 -5.90 -8.88
C CYS A 106 9.55 -7.42 -8.95
N GLU A 107 10.56 -8.11 -8.45
CA GLU A 107 10.59 -9.58 -8.34
C GLU A 107 9.80 -10.12 -7.13
N GLY A 108 9.24 -9.23 -6.32
CA GLY A 108 8.56 -9.52 -5.06
C GLY A 108 9.43 -9.22 -3.85
N VAL A 109 8.79 -9.08 -2.69
CA VAL A 109 9.46 -8.85 -1.40
C VAL A 109 9.33 -10.08 -0.51
N VAL A 110 10.23 -10.18 0.48
CA VAL A 110 10.29 -11.30 1.43
C VAL A 110 9.89 -10.85 2.84
N ASP A 111 9.40 -11.79 3.63
CA ASP A 111 9.13 -11.63 5.05
C ASP A 111 10.42 -11.71 5.89
N ASP A 112 10.29 -11.63 7.22
CA ASP A 112 11.41 -11.69 8.18
C ASP A 112 12.13 -13.06 8.16
N LYS A 113 11.50 -14.10 7.60
CA LYS A 113 12.07 -15.44 7.41
C LYS A 113 12.75 -15.63 6.05
N GLY A 114 12.77 -14.59 5.21
CA GLY A 114 13.31 -14.64 3.86
C GLY A 114 12.39 -15.35 2.86
N GLN A 115 11.12 -15.60 3.22
CA GLN A 115 10.15 -16.22 2.33
C GLN A 115 9.41 -15.15 1.53
N LYS A 116 9.21 -15.41 0.23
CA LYS A 116 8.46 -14.49 -0.63
C LYS A 116 7.04 -14.35 -0.10
N MET A 117 6.60 -13.11 0.09
CA MET A 117 5.25 -12.82 0.62
C MET A 117 4.16 -13.34 -0.31
N GLN A 118 3.06 -13.86 0.25
CA GLN A 118 1.97 -14.48 -0.52
C GLN A 118 1.37 -13.52 -1.55
N ASN A 119 1.15 -12.26 -1.21
CA ASN A 119 0.67 -11.26 -2.16
C ASN A 119 1.67 -10.97 -3.31
N CYS A 120 2.96 -11.25 -3.12
CA CYS A 120 3.97 -11.14 -4.18
C CYS A 120 4.00 -12.40 -5.07
N ILE A 121 3.70 -13.57 -4.52
CA ILE A 121 3.53 -14.81 -5.29
C ILE A 121 2.33 -14.66 -6.24
N GLU A 122 1.23 -14.11 -5.75
CA GLU A 122 -0.01 -13.86 -6.49
C GLU A 122 -0.05 -12.50 -7.22
N CYS A 123 1.06 -11.76 -7.24
CA CYS A 123 1.12 -10.43 -7.84
C CYS A 123 0.92 -10.50 -9.36
N ILE A 124 -0.05 -9.75 -9.86
CA ILE A 124 -0.39 -9.65 -11.29
C ILE A 124 0.14 -8.38 -11.96
N VAL A 125 0.59 -7.39 -11.17
CA VAL A 125 1.18 -6.13 -11.66
C VAL A 125 2.50 -5.88 -10.92
N PRO A 126 3.58 -6.62 -11.27
CA PRO A 126 4.85 -6.51 -10.59
C PRO A 126 5.60 -5.21 -10.92
N ASP A 127 5.43 -4.70 -12.13
CA ASP A 127 6.13 -3.53 -12.62
C ASP A 127 5.42 -2.22 -12.23
N ALA A 128 6.20 -1.16 -12.05
CA ALA A 128 5.62 0.16 -11.83
C ALA A 128 4.80 0.61 -13.05
N VAL A 129 3.60 1.15 -12.81
CA VAL A 129 2.66 1.61 -13.85
C VAL A 129 2.82 3.11 -14.17
N VAL A 130 3.36 3.89 -13.23
CA VAL A 130 3.70 5.30 -13.40
C VAL A 130 5.12 5.54 -12.89
N TYR A 131 5.98 6.10 -13.74
CA TYR A 131 7.39 6.35 -13.42
C TYR A 131 7.99 7.38 -14.40
N ASP A 132 9.15 7.95 -14.04
CA ASP A 132 10.03 8.74 -14.91
C ASP A 132 11.21 7.90 -15.40
N GLU A 133 11.71 7.00 -14.54
CA GLU A 133 12.82 6.09 -14.85
C GLU A 133 12.51 4.70 -14.25
N MET A 134 12.79 3.63 -15.04
CA MET A 134 12.56 2.24 -14.61
C MET A 134 13.89 1.55 -14.32
N LEU A 135 13.97 0.90 -13.15
CA LEU A 135 15.09 0.02 -12.80
C LEU A 135 14.67 -1.45 -12.90
N GLY A 136 15.54 -2.26 -13.52
CA GLY A 136 15.29 -3.67 -13.78
C GLY A 136 14.63 -3.93 -15.13
N ASN A 137 14.39 -5.22 -15.41
CA ASN A 137 13.74 -5.66 -16.65
C ASN A 137 12.26 -5.91 -16.39
N PRO A 138 11.34 -5.20 -17.03
CA PRO A 138 9.91 -5.38 -16.82
C PRO A 138 9.46 -6.82 -17.08
N HIS A 139 8.57 -7.31 -16.21
CA HIS A 139 7.99 -8.66 -16.27
C HIS A 139 6.69 -8.71 -17.06
N GLY A 140 6.03 -7.56 -17.23
CA GLY A 140 4.70 -7.46 -17.79
C GLY A 140 3.57 -7.83 -16.81
N ARG A 141 2.36 -7.46 -17.20
CA ARG A 141 1.15 -7.77 -16.43
C ARG A 141 0.77 -9.24 -16.64
N LYS A 142 0.34 -9.89 -15.55
CA LYS A 142 -0.21 -11.25 -15.56
C LYS A 142 -1.75 -11.22 -15.55
N ASP A 143 -2.36 -12.34 -15.90
CA ASP A 143 -3.81 -12.51 -15.81
C ASP A 143 -4.29 -12.44 -14.37
N TYR A 144 -5.52 -11.93 -14.19
CA TYR A 144 -6.16 -11.89 -12.89
C TYR A 144 -6.40 -13.28 -12.34
N ILE A 145 -6.03 -13.48 -11.08
CA ILE A 145 -6.32 -14.69 -10.34
C ILE A 145 -7.06 -14.35 -9.04
N VAL A 146 -8.06 -15.13 -8.69
CA VAL A 146 -8.68 -15.02 -7.36
C VAL A 146 -7.68 -15.51 -6.33
N ASN A 147 -7.44 -14.71 -5.30
CA ASN A 147 -6.54 -15.01 -4.19
C ASN A 147 -6.86 -16.36 -3.54
N ALA A 148 -5.82 -17.13 -3.19
CA ALA A 148 -5.97 -18.48 -2.63
C ALA A 148 -6.77 -18.49 -1.32
N ASP A 149 -6.54 -17.51 -0.43
CA ASP A 149 -7.25 -17.39 0.84
C ASP A 149 -8.74 -17.11 0.62
N ILE A 150 -9.10 -16.32 -0.42
CA ILE A 150 -10.50 -16.06 -0.79
C ILE A 150 -11.17 -17.31 -1.34
N LYS A 151 -10.46 -18.14 -2.11
CA LYS A 151 -10.98 -19.44 -2.57
C LYS A 151 -11.26 -20.35 -1.38
N ALA A 152 -10.29 -20.51 -0.48
CA ALA A 152 -10.44 -21.32 0.72
C ALA A 152 -11.59 -20.82 1.62
N LEU A 153 -11.75 -19.50 1.74
CA LEU A 153 -12.85 -18.91 2.49
C LEU A 153 -14.21 -19.18 1.83
N ALA A 154 -14.28 -19.21 0.50
CA ALA A 154 -15.51 -19.49 -0.25
C ALA A 154 -15.98 -20.94 -0.09
N GLU A 155 -15.07 -21.88 0.17
CA GLU A 155 -15.38 -23.30 0.41
C GLU A 155 -16.03 -23.55 1.78
N LYS A 156 -15.85 -22.62 2.73
CA LYS A 156 -16.43 -22.71 4.07
C LYS A 156 -17.95 -22.42 4.05
N GLY A 157 -18.70 -23.10 4.93
CA GLY A 157 -20.12 -22.82 5.16
C GLY A 157 -20.35 -21.42 5.76
N LEU A 158 -21.59 -20.94 5.70
CA LEU A 158 -21.96 -19.60 6.23
C LEU A 158 -21.63 -19.46 7.71
N VAL A 159 -21.91 -20.48 8.53
CA VAL A 159 -21.65 -20.47 9.97
C VAL A 159 -20.15 -20.40 10.23
N GLU A 160 -19.37 -21.26 9.57
CA GLU A 160 -17.91 -21.31 9.73
C GLU A 160 -17.22 -20.01 9.29
N ARG A 161 -17.71 -19.39 8.20
CA ARG A 161 -17.20 -18.06 7.78
C ARG A 161 -17.51 -16.98 8.80
N ARG A 162 -18.69 -17.02 9.38
CA ARG A 162 -19.09 -16.07 10.41
C ARG A 162 -18.21 -16.21 11.64
N GLU A 163 -18.02 -17.41 12.16
CA GLU A 163 -17.15 -17.70 13.31
C GLU A 163 -15.72 -17.22 13.07
N TYR A 164 -15.17 -17.49 11.89
CA TYR A 164 -13.85 -17.04 11.48
C TYR A 164 -13.70 -15.50 11.50
N PHE A 165 -14.68 -14.77 11.01
CA PHE A 165 -14.64 -13.31 11.06
C PHE A 165 -14.93 -12.74 12.45
N GLU A 166 -15.78 -13.38 13.25
CA GLU A 166 -16.02 -13.01 14.64
C GLU A 166 -14.71 -13.07 15.45
N GLU A 167 -13.90 -14.11 15.27
CA GLU A 167 -12.57 -14.22 15.87
C GLU A 167 -11.63 -13.07 15.46
N ILE A 168 -11.62 -12.68 14.18
CA ILE A 168 -10.84 -11.54 13.70
C ILE A 168 -11.27 -10.25 14.41
N PHE A 169 -12.57 -10.02 14.55
CA PHE A 169 -13.10 -8.80 15.19
C PHE A 169 -12.86 -8.77 16.69
N GLU A 170 -12.92 -9.90 17.36
CA GLU A 170 -12.61 -10.02 18.80
C GLU A 170 -11.13 -9.71 19.09
N ASN A 171 -10.22 -10.10 18.22
CA ASN A 171 -8.78 -9.83 18.35
C ASN A 171 -8.37 -8.42 17.90
N CYS A 172 -9.28 -7.62 17.36
CA CYS A 172 -9.00 -6.26 16.91
C CYS A 172 -9.03 -5.28 18.09
N ILE A 173 -7.88 -4.70 18.45
CA ILE A 173 -7.76 -3.69 19.52
C ILE A 173 -8.13 -2.27 19.08
N ARG A 174 -8.63 -2.08 17.86
CA ARG A 174 -9.06 -0.79 17.29
C ARG A 174 -8.01 0.34 17.35
N CYS A 175 -6.73 0.00 17.23
CA CYS A 175 -5.64 0.99 17.22
C CYS A 175 -5.58 1.85 15.94
N ASN A 176 -6.34 1.53 14.91
CA ASN A 176 -6.38 2.20 13.59
C ASN A 176 -5.03 2.21 12.82
N ALA A 177 -4.02 1.44 13.25
CA ALA A 177 -2.73 1.36 12.56
C ALA A 177 -2.88 0.91 11.10
N CYS A 178 -3.78 -0.04 10.81
CA CYS A 178 -4.12 -0.49 9.46
C CYS A 178 -4.58 0.66 8.55
N ARG A 179 -5.42 1.54 9.05
CA ARG A 179 -5.93 2.71 8.33
C ARG A 179 -4.83 3.75 8.11
N HIS A 180 -4.03 4.05 9.13
CA HIS A 180 -2.93 5.01 9.02
C HIS A 180 -1.81 4.56 8.08
N SER A 181 -1.56 3.26 7.99
CA SER A 181 -0.57 2.69 7.09
C SER A 181 -1.05 2.57 5.64
N CYS A 182 -2.36 2.66 5.39
CA CYS A 182 -2.92 2.53 4.05
C CYS A 182 -2.64 3.77 3.21
N PRO A 183 -2.00 3.66 2.02
CA PRO A 183 -1.73 4.81 1.16
C PRO A 183 -2.99 5.52 0.69
N LEU A 184 -4.11 4.80 0.60
CA LEU A 184 -5.38 5.30 0.07
C LEU A 184 -6.37 5.79 1.14
N CYS A 185 -5.97 5.79 2.42
CA CYS A 185 -6.68 6.44 3.51
C CYS A 185 -6.11 7.83 3.77
N TYR A 186 -6.71 8.86 3.19
CA TYR A 186 -6.21 10.24 3.25
C TYR A 186 -7.23 11.27 3.76
N CYS A 187 -8.37 10.82 4.28
CA CYS A 187 -9.37 11.72 4.85
C CYS A 187 -8.78 12.52 6.03
N ALA A 188 -8.85 13.85 5.96
CA ALA A 188 -8.39 14.73 7.04
C ALA A 188 -9.20 14.52 8.34
N LYS A 189 -10.50 14.19 8.20
CA LYS A 189 -11.38 13.77 9.30
C LYS A 189 -12.04 12.46 8.89
N CYS A 190 -11.67 11.37 9.55
CA CYS A 190 -12.23 10.07 9.27
C CYS A 190 -13.50 9.82 10.10
N CYS A 191 -14.57 9.33 9.45
CA CYS A 191 -15.80 9.00 10.15
C CYS A 191 -15.62 7.92 11.25
N ILE A 192 -14.63 7.04 11.07
CA ILE A 192 -14.32 5.98 12.05
C ILE A 192 -13.66 6.54 13.31
N ASP A 193 -12.98 7.68 13.24
CA ASP A 193 -12.30 8.33 14.37
C ASP A 193 -13.22 9.33 15.12
N GLN A 194 -14.40 9.61 14.58
CA GLN A 194 -15.30 10.60 15.18
C GLN A 194 -16.16 9.94 16.28
N GLU A 195 -16.00 10.40 17.52
CA GLU A 195 -16.79 9.94 18.66
C GLU A 195 -18.27 10.35 18.59
N THR A 196 -18.62 11.26 17.69
CA THR A 196 -19.98 11.81 17.54
C THR A 196 -20.95 10.88 16.82
N ALA A 197 -20.49 9.87 16.11
CA ALA A 197 -21.37 8.89 15.48
C ALA A 197 -21.59 7.71 16.43
N SER A 198 -22.84 7.47 16.83
CA SER A 198 -23.24 6.37 17.73
C SER A 198 -22.82 4.96 17.23
N LEU A 199 -22.53 4.85 15.93
CA LEU A 199 -22.03 3.61 15.29
C LEU A 199 -20.54 3.35 15.52
N TYR A 200 -19.76 4.39 15.88
CA TYR A 200 -18.30 4.33 16.02
C TYR A 200 -17.85 4.74 17.42
N ASN A 201 -18.60 4.29 18.44
CA ASN A 201 -18.16 4.52 19.80
C ASN A 201 -16.74 3.99 20.02
N GLY A 202 -15.95 4.65 20.86
CA GLY A 202 -14.57 4.27 21.15
C GLY A 202 -14.39 2.94 21.90
N SER A 203 -15.48 2.16 22.08
CA SER A 203 -15.42 0.87 22.79
C SER A 203 -14.62 -0.17 22.01
N ASN A 204 -13.84 -0.96 22.73
CA ASN A 204 -13.08 -2.08 22.17
C ASN A 204 -13.89 -3.38 22.25
N THR A 205 -14.96 -3.47 21.45
CA THR A 205 -15.82 -4.65 21.35
C THR A 205 -15.75 -5.23 19.93
N ALA A 206 -16.01 -6.53 19.77
CA ALA A 206 -16.08 -7.19 18.48
C ALA A 206 -17.08 -6.50 17.53
N SER A 207 -18.24 -6.07 18.03
CA SER A 207 -19.23 -5.31 17.24
C SER A 207 -18.67 -3.98 16.74
N SER A 208 -17.97 -3.24 17.58
CA SER A 208 -17.36 -1.97 17.22
C SER A 208 -16.19 -2.17 16.21
N ALA A 209 -15.40 -3.23 16.38
CA ALA A 209 -14.36 -3.61 15.44
C ALA A 209 -14.96 -4.03 14.08
N PHE A 210 -16.03 -4.81 14.09
CA PHE A 210 -16.78 -5.17 12.87
C PHE A 210 -17.20 -3.93 12.09
N HIS A 211 -17.90 -2.99 12.72
CA HIS A 211 -18.37 -1.78 12.05
C HIS A 211 -17.22 -0.95 11.48
N ALA A 212 -16.14 -0.77 12.24
CA ALA A 212 -14.99 0.01 11.82
C ALA A 212 -14.26 -0.64 10.64
N LEU A 213 -13.94 -1.93 10.71
CA LEU A 213 -13.20 -2.66 9.68
C LEU A 213 -14.02 -2.85 8.42
N MET A 214 -15.32 -3.13 8.54
CA MET A 214 -16.21 -3.24 7.37
C MET A 214 -16.38 -1.91 6.67
N THR A 215 -16.63 -0.81 7.39
CA THR A 215 -16.70 0.53 6.80
C THR A 215 -15.40 0.89 6.10
N TRP A 216 -14.27 0.66 6.75
CA TRP A 216 -12.95 0.91 6.15
C TRP A 216 -12.74 0.09 4.87
N SER A 217 -13.09 -1.19 4.90
CA SER A 217 -12.96 -2.08 3.73
C SER A 217 -13.85 -1.63 2.57
N LEU A 218 -15.09 -1.21 2.85
CA LEU A 218 -16.01 -0.71 1.82
C LEU A 218 -15.52 0.62 1.21
N HIS A 219 -14.93 1.52 2.00
CA HIS A 219 -14.33 2.76 1.47
C HIS A 219 -13.13 2.49 0.55
N LEU A 220 -12.50 1.32 0.65
CA LEU A 220 -11.40 0.89 -0.21
C LEU A 220 -11.83 -0.08 -1.32
N ALA A 221 -13.13 -0.38 -1.46
CA ALA A 221 -13.64 -1.21 -2.54
C ALA A 221 -13.30 -0.58 -3.90
N GLY A 222 -12.69 -1.36 -4.80
CA GLY A 222 -12.18 -0.89 -6.10
C GLY A 222 -10.95 0.04 -6.03
N ARG A 223 -10.35 0.21 -4.84
CA ARG A 223 -9.16 1.06 -4.63
C ARG A 223 -8.00 0.31 -3.98
N CYS A 224 -8.23 -0.82 -3.33
CA CYS A 224 -7.17 -1.61 -2.71
C CYS A 224 -6.22 -2.18 -3.76
N VAL A 225 -4.91 -1.98 -3.56
CA VAL A 225 -3.83 -2.44 -4.46
C VAL A 225 -3.08 -3.67 -3.92
N ASP A 226 -3.58 -4.28 -2.84
CA ASP A 226 -3.02 -5.47 -2.17
C ASP A 226 -1.56 -5.32 -1.73
N CYS A 227 -1.17 -4.14 -1.24
CA CYS A 227 0.19 -3.91 -0.75
C CYS A 227 0.48 -4.49 0.65
N ARG A 228 -0.51 -4.95 1.36
CA ARG A 228 -0.46 -5.54 2.72
C ARG A 228 0.13 -4.62 3.81
N ASN A 229 0.26 -3.31 3.60
CA ASN A 229 0.72 -2.40 4.65
C ASN A 229 -0.15 -2.46 5.91
N CYS A 230 -1.47 -2.64 5.75
CA CYS A 230 -2.41 -2.76 6.86
C CYS A 230 -2.10 -3.94 7.78
N GLU A 231 -1.70 -5.08 7.22
CA GLU A 231 -1.33 -6.28 7.99
C GLU A 231 0.03 -6.13 8.65
N LYS A 232 1.01 -5.58 7.93
CA LYS A 232 2.35 -5.28 8.49
C LYS A 232 2.28 -4.32 9.67
N ALA A 233 1.32 -3.40 9.67
CA ALA A 233 1.11 -2.43 10.75
C ALA A 233 0.21 -2.96 11.88
N CYS A 234 -0.46 -4.11 11.69
CA CYS A 234 -1.40 -4.63 12.67
C CYS A 234 -0.68 -5.34 13.83
N PRO A 235 -0.74 -4.83 15.07
CA PRO A 235 -0.09 -5.47 16.21
C PRO A 235 -0.74 -6.81 16.61
N SER A 236 -1.97 -7.06 16.18
CA SER A 236 -2.69 -8.32 16.38
C SER A 236 -2.54 -9.28 15.20
N HIS A 237 -1.73 -8.95 14.18
CA HIS A 237 -1.47 -9.77 12.99
C HIS A 237 -2.74 -10.30 12.28
N LEU A 238 -3.78 -9.47 12.22
CA LEU A 238 -5.06 -9.85 11.62
C LEU A 238 -4.95 -9.96 10.09
N PRO A 239 -5.59 -10.95 9.45
CA PRO A 239 -5.60 -11.15 8.00
C PRO A 239 -6.55 -10.16 7.30
N LEU A 240 -6.25 -8.87 7.40
CA LEU A 240 -7.12 -7.77 6.93
C LEU A 240 -7.33 -7.76 5.42
N HIS A 241 -6.40 -8.37 4.67
CA HIS A 241 -6.54 -8.50 3.22
C HIS A 241 -7.81 -9.25 2.81
N LEU A 242 -8.29 -10.18 3.61
CA LEU A 242 -9.50 -10.96 3.28
C LEU A 242 -10.71 -10.07 3.02
N LEU A 243 -10.87 -8.99 3.80
CA LEU A 243 -11.94 -8.01 3.62
C LEU A 243 -11.79 -7.26 2.29
N HIS A 244 -10.57 -6.89 1.93
CA HIS A 244 -10.29 -6.12 0.70
C HIS A 244 -10.29 -6.99 -0.55
N LYS A 245 -9.72 -8.20 -0.46
CA LYS A 245 -9.67 -9.14 -1.60
C LYS A 245 -11.05 -9.69 -1.96
N GLN A 246 -11.92 -9.86 -0.97
CA GLN A 246 -13.32 -10.19 -1.25
C GLN A 246 -14.01 -9.06 -2.05
N ASN A 247 -13.79 -7.80 -1.66
CA ASN A 247 -14.31 -6.66 -2.42
C ASN A 247 -13.67 -6.56 -3.81
N GLU A 248 -12.35 -6.79 -3.94
CA GLU A 248 -11.67 -6.80 -5.24
C GLU A 248 -12.28 -7.82 -6.20
N LYS A 249 -12.54 -9.06 -5.71
CA LYS A 249 -13.19 -10.11 -6.49
C LYS A 249 -14.56 -9.65 -7.02
N VAL A 250 -15.41 -9.13 -6.12
CA VAL A 250 -16.74 -8.64 -6.50
C VAL A 250 -16.67 -7.49 -7.51
N ILE A 251 -15.73 -6.56 -7.32
CA ILE A 251 -15.51 -5.43 -8.24
C ILE A 251 -15.02 -5.93 -9.60
N PHE A 252 -14.04 -6.83 -9.62
CA PHE A 252 -13.51 -7.39 -10.86
C PHE A 252 -14.61 -8.09 -11.69
N GLU A 253 -15.44 -8.92 -11.02
CA GLU A 253 -16.51 -9.69 -11.69
C GLU A 253 -17.66 -8.80 -12.21
N ASN A 254 -17.94 -7.66 -11.56
CA ASN A 254 -19.14 -6.87 -11.85
C ASN A 254 -18.86 -5.51 -12.51
N PHE A 255 -17.60 -5.04 -12.54
CA PHE A 255 -17.22 -3.72 -13.05
C PHE A 255 -16.11 -3.79 -14.11
N GLN A 256 -16.41 -4.48 -15.23
CA GLN A 256 -15.55 -4.52 -16.44
C GLN A 256 -14.10 -4.96 -16.17
N ASN A 257 -13.89 -5.94 -15.29
CA ASN A 257 -12.57 -6.43 -14.90
C ASN A 257 -11.66 -5.34 -14.29
N HIS A 258 -12.27 -4.37 -13.59
CA HIS A 258 -11.54 -3.26 -12.98
C HIS A 258 -10.53 -3.77 -11.94
N LEU A 259 -9.30 -3.28 -12.06
CA LEU A 259 -8.21 -3.45 -11.10
C LEU A 259 -7.67 -2.09 -10.68
N ALA A 260 -7.66 -1.84 -9.40
CA ALA A 260 -7.33 -0.54 -8.82
C ALA A 260 -5.95 -0.01 -9.26
N GLY A 261 -5.91 1.17 -9.87
CA GLY A 261 -4.70 1.94 -10.18
C GLY A 261 -3.79 1.34 -11.25
N VAL A 262 -4.31 0.44 -12.10
CA VAL A 262 -3.51 -0.19 -13.17
C VAL A 262 -3.41 0.71 -14.39
N GLU A 263 -4.51 1.33 -14.80
CA GLU A 263 -4.53 2.22 -15.97
C GLU A 263 -4.29 3.67 -15.53
N GLU A 264 -3.39 4.37 -16.23
CA GLU A 264 -3.08 5.76 -15.92
C GLU A 264 -4.30 6.66 -16.10
N GLY A 265 -4.59 7.50 -15.09
CA GLY A 265 -5.75 8.40 -15.09
C GLY A 265 -7.10 7.71 -14.90
N GLU A 266 -7.12 6.39 -14.72
CA GLU A 266 -8.38 5.66 -14.46
C GLU A 266 -8.93 5.99 -13.08
N ARG A 267 -10.15 6.52 -13.05
CA ARG A 267 -10.90 6.68 -11.80
C ARG A 267 -11.35 5.32 -11.28
N GLY A 268 -11.50 5.20 -9.96
CA GLY A 268 -11.98 3.96 -9.35
C GLY A 268 -13.31 3.45 -9.94
N ALA A 269 -13.61 2.18 -9.76
CA ALA A 269 -14.75 1.45 -10.39
C ALA A 269 -16.10 2.17 -10.30
N PHE A 270 -16.31 3.01 -9.29
CA PHE A 270 -17.57 3.70 -9.03
C PHE A 270 -17.67 5.12 -9.64
N TYR A 271 -16.68 5.58 -10.39
CA TYR A 271 -16.63 6.93 -10.97
C TYR A 271 -16.80 6.94 -12.49
N LYS A 272 -17.42 5.91 -13.05
CA LYS A 272 -17.76 5.86 -14.48
C LYS A 272 -19.10 6.52 -14.77
#